data_89af8725e87bfd5a4a4100f8113616d5
#
_entry.id   89af8725e87bfd5a4a4100f8113616d5
#
_cell.length_a   1.000
_cell.length_b   1.000
_cell.length_c   1.000
_cell.angle_alpha   90.00
_cell.angle_beta   90.00
_cell.angle_gamma   90.00
#
_symmetry.space_group_name_H-M   'P 1'
#
loop_
_entity.id
_entity.type
_entity.pdbx_description
1 polymer ?
#
loop_
_entity_poly.entity_id
_entity_poly.type
_entity_poly.pdbx_seq_one_letter_code
_entity_poly.pdbx_strand_id
1 'polypeptide(L)'
;MIKAKPQDKYLGDILNEGGLTQSVKETINDRYGKAFNTINEIGAVINDFRINAIGGLKSGLDIFEMVVVPSILNNSDTWVQMDNGSINRLEELQNFMFKNLLAVPHSVPTPALRSELGCLSMEERINCRKLSFIYHVKSLGNSALANEIYELQRNFNLPGLVQECRKLISKYELPNIIDENVAMSRIQWKKIVKKTVGEHSGKLLLAKFEQYSKLRDGPLMEDGLSLKPYLKNLKLCEARTMFRIRTLMMPAKFNMKNDPRFASNLWKCDSCQRIDSQSHILWCPFFAPLREGKDVQNDKDLVEYFKKVFDIREKMEKEKIESCMNGSS
;
A
#
# COMPACT_ATOMS: atom_id res chain seq x y z
N MET A 1 -5.09 -40.58 30.47
CA MET A 1 -5.76 -39.90 29.34
C MET A 1 -5.14 -38.52 29.16
N ILE A 2 -4.37 -38.27 28.11
CA ILE A 2 -3.84 -36.92 27.79
C ILE A 2 -5.04 -36.11 27.30
N LYS A 3 -5.43 -35.06 28.04
CA LYS A 3 -6.47 -34.12 27.55
C LYS A 3 -5.89 -33.37 26.39
N ALA A 4 -6.41 -33.55 25.18
CA ALA A 4 -6.10 -32.72 24.02
C ALA A 4 -6.48 -31.28 24.36
N LYS A 5 -5.53 -30.36 24.16
CA LYS A 5 -5.82 -28.94 24.25
C LYS A 5 -6.51 -28.52 22.95
N PRO A 6 -7.56 -27.67 23.01
CA PRO A 6 -8.26 -27.21 21.81
C PRO A 6 -7.37 -26.36 20.89
N GLN A 7 -6.27 -25.86 21.42
CA GLN A 7 -5.34 -25.00 20.72
C GLN A 7 -3.93 -25.15 21.30
N ASP A 8 -2.92 -25.19 20.44
CA ASP A 8 -1.50 -25.17 20.83
C ASP A 8 -0.69 -24.27 19.89
N LYS A 9 0.48 -23.80 20.32
CA LYS A 9 1.36 -22.93 19.53
C LYS A 9 2.63 -23.70 19.15
N TYR A 10 2.91 -23.78 17.84
CA TYR A 10 4.09 -24.45 17.30
C TYR A 10 4.83 -23.55 16.31
N LEU A 11 6.10 -23.28 16.57
CA LEU A 11 6.96 -22.41 15.74
C LEU A 11 6.33 -21.05 15.38
N GLY A 12 5.50 -20.52 16.28
CA GLY A 12 4.85 -19.23 16.10
C GLY A 12 3.49 -19.28 15.39
N ASP A 13 3.06 -20.44 14.90
CA ASP A 13 1.71 -20.65 14.40
C ASP A 13 0.82 -21.29 15.47
N ILE A 14 -0.46 -20.95 15.44
CA ILE A 14 -1.46 -21.55 16.30
C ILE A 14 -2.09 -22.73 15.55
N LEU A 15 -2.03 -23.91 16.16
CA LEU A 15 -2.72 -25.11 15.69
C LEU A 15 -4.03 -25.23 16.44
N ASN A 16 -5.14 -25.30 15.72
CA ASN A 16 -6.49 -25.35 16.28
C ASN A 16 -7.19 -26.63 15.81
N GLU A 17 -7.96 -27.26 16.70
CA GLU A 17 -8.75 -28.45 16.38
C GLU A 17 -9.83 -28.20 15.31
N GLY A 18 -10.25 -26.94 15.12
CA GLY A 18 -11.17 -26.53 14.05
C GLY A 18 -10.57 -26.56 12.64
N GLY A 19 -9.30 -27.00 12.50
CA GLY A 19 -8.64 -27.20 11.21
C GLY A 19 -7.76 -26.03 10.74
N LEU A 20 -7.31 -26.14 9.48
CA LEU A 20 -6.29 -25.22 8.93
C LEU A 20 -6.76 -23.78 8.83
N THR A 21 -7.98 -23.54 8.35
CA THR A 21 -8.55 -22.18 8.23
C THR A 21 -8.61 -21.47 9.58
N GLN A 22 -9.07 -22.17 10.62
CA GLN A 22 -9.15 -21.62 11.96
C GLN A 22 -7.75 -21.37 12.55
N SER A 23 -6.81 -22.30 12.33
CA SER A 23 -5.42 -22.16 12.75
C SER A 23 -4.75 -20.91 12.14
N VAL A 24 -4.93 -20.69 10.85
CA VAL A 24 -4.40 -19.49 10.15
C VAL A 24 -5.03 -18.22 10.70
N LYS A 25 -6.36 -18.20 10.88
CA LYS A 25 -7.09 -17.06 11.43
C LYS A 25 -6.59 -16.66 12.82
N GLU A 26 -6.41 -17.62 13.70
CA GLU A 26 -5.92 -17.37 15.06
C GLU A 26 -4.44 -16.95 15.07
N THR A 27 -3.62 -17.53 14.22
CA THR A 27 -2.23 -17.09 14.02
C THR A 27 -2.15 -15.62 13.60
N ILE A 28 -2.97 -15.21 12.63
CA ILE A 28 -3.04 -13.83 12.18
C ILE A 28 -3.50 -12.93 13.32
N ASN A 29 -4.52 -13.33 14.09
CA ASN A 29 -5.02 -12.58 15.21
C ASN A 29 -3.97 -12.36 16.31
N ASP A 30 -3.20 -13.40 16.68
CA ASP A 30 -2.10 -13.31 17.68
C ASP A 30 -1.02 -12.32 17.22
N ARG A 31 -0.69 -12.33 15.92
CA ARG A 31 0.36 -11.49 15.36
C ARG A 31 -0.09 -10.06 15.08
N TYR A 32 -1.38 -9.87 14.79
CA TYR A 32 -1.94 -8.57 14.41
C TYR A 32 -1.71 -7.51 15.47
N GLY A 33 -2.01 -7.79 16.73
CA GLY A 33 -1.84 -6.85 17.83
C GLY A 33 -0.39 -6.38 18.00
N LYS A 34 0.56 -7.32 17.90
CA LYS A 34 1.99 -7.02 17.97
C LYS A 34 2.44 -6.16 16.80
N ALA A 35 2.05 -6.54 15.58
CA ALA A 35 2.38 -5.78 14.36
C ALA A 35 1.77 -4.38 14.38
N PHE A 36 0.53 -4.23 14.89
CA PHE A 36 -0.13 -2.93 15.03
C PHE A 36 0.64 -2.01 15.99
N ASN A 37 1.09 -2.53 17.15
CA ASN A 37 1.90 -1.77 18.09
C ASN A 37 3.24 -1.35 17.47
N THR A 38 3.93 -2.26 16.80
CA THR A 38 5.19 -1.94 16.09
C THR A 38 4.97 -0.87 15.02
N ILE A 39 3.86 -0.90 14.28
CA ILE A 39 3.52 0.15 13.30
C ILE A 39 3.33 1.52 13.97
N ASN A 40 2.67 1.57 15.13
CA ASN A 40 2.50 2.82 15.88
C ASN A 40 3.85 3.36 16.37
N GLU A 41 4.75 2.51 16.86
CA GLU A 41 6.11 2.89 17.26
C GLU A 41 6.91 3.43 16.07
N ILE A 42 6.88 2.75 14.93
CA ILE A 42 7.49 3.23 13.67
C ILE A 42 6.90 4.58 13.28
N GLY A 43 5.57 4.72 13.34
CA GLY A 43 4.87 5.96 13.03
C GLY A 43 5.29 7.11 13.93
N ALA A 44 5.45 6.87 15.23
CA ALA A 44 5.91 7.87 16.20
C ALA A 44 7.34 8.35 15.87
N VAL A 45 8.26 7.41 15.56
CA VAL A 45 9.64 7.74 15.17
C VAL A 45 9.68 8.54 13.87
N ILE A 46 8.93 8.12 12.85
CA ILE A 46 8.93 8.80 11.54
C ILE A 46 8.29 10.19 11.63
N ASN A 47 7.28 10.35 12.48
CA ASN A 47 6.59 11.63 12.66
C ASN A 47 7.31 12.59 13.62
N ASP A 48 8.40 12.19 14.25
CA ASP A 48 9.23 13.12 15.01
C ASP A 48 9.79 14.19 14.04
N PHE A 49 9.42 15.45 14.28
CA PHE A 49 9.84 16.61 13.48
C PHE A 49 11.36 16.71 13.27
N ARG A 50 12.15 16.08 14.13
CA ARG A 50 13.62 16.04 14.04
C ARG A 50 14.12 15.17 12.90
N ILE A 51 13.27 14.29 12.32
CA ILE A 51 13.65 13.32 11.28
C ILE A 51 13.08 13.74 9.90
N ASN A 52 13.07 15.02 9.58
CA ASN A 52 12.68 15.47 8.23
C ASN A 52 13.84 15.28 7.22
N ALA A 53 14.35 14.07 7.15
CA ALA A 53 15.45 13.72 6.27
C ALA A 53 14.99 13.42 4.83
N ILE A 54 15.89 13.60 3.87
CA ILE A 54 15.69 13.13 2.49
C ILE A 54 15.55 11.61 2.50
N GLY A 55 14.52 11.10 1.81
CA GLY A 55 14.23 9.66 1.77
C GLY A 55 13.61 9.10 3.07
N GLY A 56 13.23 9.95 4.03
CA GLY A 56 12.64 9.49 5.30
C GLY A 56 11.38 8.62 5.11
N LEU A 57 10.58 8.92 4.08
CA LEU A 57 9.40 8.12 3.74
C LEU A 57 9.80 6.72 3.23
N LYS A 58 10.83 6.65 2.38
CA LYS A 58 11.39 5.36 1.91
C LYS A 58 11.96 4.54 3.07
N SER A 59 12.68 5.19 3.99
CA SER A 59 13.22 4.51 5.19
C SER A 59 12.12 3.91 6.06
N GLY A 60 11.01 4.63 6.27
CA GLY A 60 9.86 4.09 6.99
C GLY A 60 9.22 2.88 6.28
N LEU A 61 9.14 2.93 4.95
CA LEU A 61 8.68 1.79 4.16
C LEU A 61 9.64 0.61 4.27
N ASP A 62 10.95 0.84 4.27
CA ASP A 62 11.95 -0.23 4.43
C ASP A 62 11.86 -0.90 5.80
N ILE A 63 11.64 -0.13 6.86
CA ILE A 63 11.44 -0.70 8.21
C ILE A 63 10.18 -1.58 8.21
N PHE A 64 9.07 -1.13 7.60
CA PHE A 64 7.87 -1.95 7.47
C PHE A 64 8.16 -3.26 6.73
N GLU A 65 8.86 -3.21 5.59
CA GLU A 65 9.22 -4.38 4.78
C GLU A 65 10.18 -5.35 5.49
N MET A 66 11.10 -4.83 6.29
CA MET A 66 12.14 -5.64 6.96
C MET A 66 11.71 -6.16 8.33
N VAL A 67 10.79 -5.50 9.01
CA VAL A 67 10.40 -5.83 10.39
C VAL A 67 8.96 -6.35 10.46
N VAL A 68 7.99 -5.55 10.00
CA VAL A 68 6.57 -5.88 10.18
C VAL A 68 6.13 -7.01 9.26
N VAL A 69 6.44 -6.89 7.97
CA VAL A 69 6.01 -7.90 6.98
C VAL A 69 6.58 -9.30 7.29
N PRO A 70 7.87 -9.48 7.62
CA PRO A 70 8.38 -10.79 8.00
C PRO A 70 7.77 -11.34 9.29
N SER A 71 7.53 -10.50 10.28
CA SER A 71 6.97 -10.94 11.57
C SER A 71 5.53 -11.45 11.45
N ILE A 72 4.69 -10.76 10.67
CA ILE A 72 3.30 -11.14 10.49
C ILE A 72 3.12 -12.28 9.48
N LEU A 73 3.93 -12.32 8.42
CA LEU A 73 3.88 -13.33 7.37
C LEU A 73 4.86 -14.51 7.61
N ASN A 74 5.39 -14.70 8.81
CA ASN A 74 6.18 -15.88 9.11
C ASN A 74 5.36 -17.14 8.81
N ASN A 75 5.96 -18.16 8.17
CA ASN A 75 5.33 -19.42 7.74
C ASN A 75 4.09 -19.25 6.82
N SER A 76 3.82 -18.08 6.27
CA SER A 76 2.66 -17.85 5.40
C SER A 76 2.73 -18.60 4.07
N ASP A 77 3.87 -19.14 3.74
CA ASP A 77 4.10 -20.04 2.60
C ASP A 77 3.36 -21.39 2.75
N THR A 78 3.01 -21.77 3.98
CA THR A 78 2.23 -22.98 4.28
C THR A 78 0.75 -22.72 4.56
N TRP A 79 0.31 -21.46 4.63
CA TRP A 79 -1.08 -21.13 4.92
C TRP A 79 -1.99 -21.48 3.75
N VAL A 80 -2.77 -22.52 3.90
CA VAL A 80 -3.76 -22.96 2.91
C VAL A 80 -5.17 -22.62 3.39
N GLN A 81 -6.14 -22.52 2.47
CA GLN A 81 -7.55 -22.28 2.77
C GLN A 81 -7.79 -20.99 3.60
N MET A 82 -7.08 -19.93 3.28
CA MET A 82 -7.30 -18.64 3.94
C MET A 82 -8.68 -18.08 3.60
N ASP A 83 -9.40 -17.62 4.63
CA ASP A 83 -10.65 -16.90 4.44
C ASP A 83 -10.42 -15.42 4.07
N ASN A 84 -11.44 -14.80 3.47
CA ASN A 84 -11.39 -13.39 3.09
C ASN A 84 -11.24 -12.46 4.30
N GLY A 85 -11.76 -12.83 5.47
CA GLY A 85 -11.64 -12.05 6.69
C GLY A 85 -10.20 -11.95 7.15
N SER A 86 -9.44 -13.05 7.10
CA SER A 86 -8.01 -13.10 7.40
C SER A 86 -7.19 -12.25 6.43
N ILE A 87 -7.49 -12.33 5.13
CA ILE A 87 -6.83 -11.50 4.10
C ILE A 87 -7.12 -10.02 4.35
N ASN A 88 -8.39 -9.65 4.54
CA ASN A 88 -8.79 -8.26 4.78
C ASN A 88 -8.11 -7.67 6.01
N ARG A 89 -7.97 -8.44 7.09
CA ARG A 89 -7.28 -7.99 8.30
C ARG A 89 -5.82 -7.67 8.06
N LEU A 90 -5.12 -8.47 7.25
CA LEU A 90 -3.75 -8.19 6.85
C LEU A 90 -3.65 -6.95 5.96
N GLU A 91 -4.59 -6.77 5.02
CA GLU A 91 -4.66 -5.59 4.16
C GLU A 91 -4.97 -4.32 4.96
N GLU A 92 -5.83 -4.37 5.96
CA GLU A 92 -6.11 -3.27 6.87
C GLU A 92 -4.85 -2.82 7.61
N LEU A 93 -4.05 -3.75 8.11
CA LEU A 93 -2.78 -3.45 8.78
C LEU A 93 -1.78 -2.76 7.85
N GLN A 94 -1.63 -3.26 6.63
CA GLN A 94 -0.79 -2.63 5.61
C GLN A 94 -1.28 -1.22 5.26
N ASN A 95 -2.58 -1.05 5.05
CA ASN A 95 -3.19 0.24 4.74
C ASN A 95 -3.05 1.24 5.89
N PHE A 96 -3.18 0.78 7.12
CA PHE A 96 -2.95 1.59 8.31
C PHE A 96 -1.51 2.13 8.34
N MET A 97 -0.52 1.26 8.11
CA MET A 97 0.88 1.68 8.02
C MET A 97 1.10 2.71 6.90
N PHE A 98 0.57 2.47 5.71
CA PHE A 98 0.75 3.37 4.58
C PHE A 98 0.12 4.75 4.82
N LYS A 99 -1.06 4.79 5.43
CA LYS A 99 -1.74 6.04 5.78
C LYS A 99 -0.97 6.83 6.84
N ASN A 100 -0.45 6.16 7.86
CA ASN A 100 0.39 6.78 8.87
C ASN A 100 1.68 7.34 8.26
N LEU A 101 2.34 6.56 7.42
CA LEU A 101 3.59 6.94 6.76
C LEU A 101 3.40 8.19 5.87
N LEU A 102 2.32 8.22 5.11
CA LEU A 102 1.98 9.34 4.22
C LEU A 102 1.27 10.51 4.93
N ALA A 103 0.88 10.33 6.19
CA ALA A 103 0.07 11.30 6.95
C ALA A 103 -1.18 11.74 6.18
N VAL A 104 -1.98 10.76 5.76
CA VAL A 104 -3.20 10.98 4.97
C VAL A 104 -4.44 10.45 5.67
N PRO A 105 -5.64 11.02 5.37
CA PRO A 105 -6.91 10.56 5.95
C PRO A 105 -7.24 9.10 5.61
N HIS A 106 -8.05 8.47 6.46
CA HIS A 106 -8.53 7.10 6.23
C HIS A 106 -9.35 6.93 4.95
N SER A 107 -9.92 8.00 4.42
CA SER A 107 -10.70 8.01 3.18
C SER A 107 -9.88 7.87 1.90
N VAL A 108 -8.54 7.90 2.00
CA VAL A 108 -7.65 7.73 0.83
C VAL A 108 -7.78 6.32 0.26
N PRO A 109 -8.05 6.18 -1.06
CA PRO A 109 -8.19 4.88 -1.69
C PRO A 109 -6.91 4.04 -1.61
N THR A 110 -7.02 2.78 -1.16
CA THR A 110 -5.92 1.83 -1.10
C THR A 110 -5.13 1.67 -2.42
N PRO A 111 -5.78 1.65 -3.60
CA PRO A 111 -5.04 1.57 -4.87
C PRO A 111 -4.02 2.70 -5.04
N ALA A 112 -4.36 3.95 -4.65
CA ALA A 112 -3.42 5.07 -4.73
C ALA A 112 -2.22 4.89 -3.82
N LEU A 113 -2.43 4.42 -2.58
CA LEU A 113 -1.34 4.13 -1.64
C LEU A 113 -0.38 3.09 -2.21
N ARG A 114 -0.93 1.97 -2.70
CA ARG A 114 -0.12 0.86 -3.22
C ARG A 114 0.65 1.23 -4.49
N SER A 115 0.02 1.94 -5.42
CA SER A 115 0.66 2.41 -6.65
C SER A 115 1.85 3.32 -6.35
N GLU A 116 1.66 4.34 -5.53
CA GLU A 116 2.71 5.31 -5.21
C GLU A 116 3.87 4.69 -4.42
N LEU A 117 3.57 3.81 -3.46
CA LEU A 117 4.59 3.14 -2.66
C LEU A 117 5.21 1.92 -3.38
N GLY A 118 4.68 1.51 -4.53
CA GLY A 118 5.17 0.35 -5.28
C GLY A 118 5.01 -0.98 -4.54
N CYS A 119 3.96 -1.14 -3.73
CA CYS A 119 3.80 -2.26 -2.82
C CYS A 119 2.74 -3.26 -3.28
N LEU A 120 3.11 -4.54 -3.26
CA LEU A 120 2.16 -5.65 -3.39
C LEU A 120 1.16 -5.66 -2.23
N SER A 121 -0.04 -6.19 -2.45
CA SER A 121 -0.97 -6.52 -1.36
C SER A 121 -0.40 -7.62 -0.46
N MET A 122 -0.97 -7.77 0.73
CA MET A 122 -0.57 -8.86 1.64
C MET A 122 -0.91 -10.23 1.04
N GLU A 123 -2.06 -10.35 0.37
CA GLU A 123 -2.41 -11.55 -0.38
C GLU A 123 -1.36 -11.89 -1.45
N GLU A 124 -0.97 -10.93 -2.27
CA GLU A 124 0.04 -11.13 -3.32
C GLU A 124 1.42 -11.50 -2.75
N ARG A 125 1.79 -10.96 -1.59
CA ARG A 125 3.01 -11.35 -0.87
C ARG A 125 2.97 -12.80 -0.41
N ILE A 126 1.84 -13.24 0.15
CA ILE A 126 1.61 -14.64 0.55
C ILE A 126 1.69 -15.54 -0.67
N ASN A 127 1.06 -15.15 -1.78
CA ASN A 127 1.09 -15.91 -3.03
C ASN A 127 2.51 -16.06 -3.58
N CYS A 128 3.32 -14.99 -3.55
CA CYS A 128 4.74 -15.07 -3.92
C CYS A 128 5.53 -16.03 -3.01
N ARG A 129 5.23 -16.05 -1.70
CA ARG A 129 5.87 -16.96 -0.75
C ARG A 129 5.48 -18.42 -1.04
N LYS A 130 4.18 -18.71 -1.21
CA LYS A 130 3.69 -20.05 -1.56
C LYS A 130 4.34 -20.58 -2.84
N LEU A 131 4.35 -19.76 -3.91
CA LEU A 131 4.97 -20.12 -5.19
C LEU A 131 6.48 -20.35 -5.07
N SER A 132 7.17 -19.59 -4.21
CA SER A 132 8.59 -19.78 -3.95
C SER A 132 8.88 -21.01 -3.12
N PHE A 133 7.98 -21.33 -2.18
CA PHE A 133 8.11 -22.48 -1.29
C PHE A 133 7.82 -23.79 -2.03
N ILE A 134 6.78 -23.86 -2.84
CA ILE A 134 6.45 -25.07 -3.60
C ILE A 134 7.59 -25.46 -4.56
N TYR A 135 8.27 -24.48 -5.17
CA TYR A 135 9.46 -24.72 -5.98
C TYR A 135 10.60 -25.32 -5.13
N HIS A 136 10.78 -24.82 -3.91
CA HIS A 136 11.78 -25.36 -2.99
C HIS A 136 11.46 -26.80 -2.61
N VAL A 137 10.20 -27.06 -2.21
CA VAL A 137 9.76 -28.42 -1.82
C VAL A 137 9.98 -29.42 -2.96
N LYS A 138 9.60 -29.06 -4.21
CA LYS A 138 9.86 -29.90 -5.39
C LYS A 138 11.35 -30.19 -5.59
N SER A 139 12.26 -29.27 -5.21
CA SER A 139 13.70 -29.44 -5.36
C SER A 139 14.36 -30.29 -4.27
N LEU A 140 13.62 -30.66 -3.22
CA LEU A 140 14.13 -31.55 -2.17
C LEU A 140 14.27 -32.99 -2.69
N GLY A 141 15.20 -33.73 -2.09
CA GLY A 141 15.35 -35.15 -2.41
C GLY A 141 14.12 -35.99 -1.96
N ASN A 142 13.92 -37.13 -2.59
CA ASN A 142 12.79 -38.02 -2.35
C ASN A 142 12.70 -38.56 -0.89
N SER A 143 13.76 -38.47 -0.10
CA SER A 143 13.75 -38.84 1.32
C SER A 143 13.23 -37.74 2.24
N ALA A 144 12.94 -36.54 1.72
CA ALA A 144 12.40 -35.45 2.52
C ALA A 144 10.88 -35.59 2.64
N LEU A 145 10.33 -35.65 3.85
CA LEU A 145 8.90 -35.75 4.12
C LEU A 145 8.07 -34.68 3.37
N ALA A 146 8.60 -33.46 3.28
CA ALA A 146 7.93 -32.38 2.55
C ALA A 146 7.78 -32.71 1.05
N ASN A 147 8.77 -33.36 0.45
CA ASN A 147 8.72 -33.80 -0.95
C ASN A 147 7.76 -34.99 -1.12
N GLU A 148 7.72 -35.93 -0.18
CA GLU A 148 6.76 -37.03 -0.21
C GLU A 148 5.31 -36.49 -0.16
N ILE A 149 5.04 -35.56 0.75
CA ILE A 149 3.71 -34.89 0.83
C ILE A 149 3.38 -34.15 -0.46
N TYR A 150 4.36 -33.45 -1.04
CA TYR A 150 4.19 -32.77 -2.34
C TYR A 150 3.81 -33.75 -3.44
N GLU A 151 4.51 -34.89 -3.57
CA GLU A 151 4.23 -35.90 -4.58
C GLU A 151 2.86 -36.56 -4.38
N LEU A 152 2.46 -36.81 -3.13
CA LEU A 152 1.11 -37.31 -2.82
C LEU A 152 0.05 -36.31 -3.25
N GLN A 153 0.19 -35.03 -2.88
CA GLN A 153 -0.77 -33.99 -3.28
C GLN A 153 -0.83 -33.83 -4.81
N ARG A 154 0.33 -33.90 -5.49
CA ARG A 154 0.43 -33.78 -6.93
C ARG A 154 -0.26 -34.94 -7.66
N ASN A 155 0.08 -36.18 -7.28
CA ASN A 155 -0.36 -37.39 -7.98
C ASN A 155 -1.83 -37.73 -7.76
N PHE A 156 -2.32 -37.48 -6.55
CA PHE A 156 -3.73 -37.78 -6.17
C PHE A 156 -4.63 -36.54 -6.19
N ASN A 157 -4.11 -35.38 -6.64
CA ASN A 157 -4.84 -34.11 -6.67
C ASN A 157 -5.52 -33.77 -5.34
N LEU A 158 -4.82 -34.02 -4.23
CA LEU A 158 -5.36 -33.78 -2.90
C LEU A 158 -5.46 -32.27 -2.62
N PRO A 159 -6.47 -31.83 -1.84
CA PRO A 159 -6.54 -30.45 -1.41
C PRO A 159 -5.33 -30.09 -0.54
N GLY A 160 -4.76 -28.91 -0.78
CA GLY A 160 -3.59 -28.42 -0.06
C GLY A 160 -2.76 -27.42 -0.88
N LEU A 161 -1.50 -27.29 -0.49
CA LEU A 161 -0.60 -26.29 -1.08
C LEU A 161 -0.40 -26.47 -2.58
N VAL A 162 -0.28 -27.72 -3.06
CA VAL A 162 -0.07 -28.01 -4.49
C VAL A 162 -1.26 -27.52 -5.32
N GLN A 163 -2.49 -27.81 -4.87
CA GLN A 163 -3.69 -27.38 -5.58
C GLN A 163 -3.84 -25.85 -5.57
N GLU A 164 -3.55 -25.18 -4.45
CA GLU A 164 -3.53 -23.71 -4.40
C GLU A 164 -2.49 -23.12 -5.33
N CYS A 165 -1.27 -23.67 -5.35
CA CYS A 165 -0.21 -23.21 -6.25
C CYS A 165 -0.54 -23.42 -7.73
N ARG A 166 -1.25 -24.50 -8.11
CA ARG A 166 -1.77 -24.66 -9.48
C ARG A 166 -2.72 -23.52 -9.87
N LYS A 167 -3.64 -23.15 -8.97
CA LYS A 167 -4.55 -22.01 -9.18
C LYS A 167 -3.76 -20.69 -9.32
N LEU A 168 -2.73 -20.49 -8.51
CA LEU A 168 -1.90 -19.28 -8.57
C LEU A 168 -1.05 -19.22 -9.85
N ILE A 169 -0.50 -20.36 -10.30
CA ILE A 169 0.22 -20.49 -11.57
C ILE A 169 -0.68 -20.09 -12.73
N SER A 170 -1.91 -20.61 -12.76
CA SER A 170 -2.91 -20.22 -13.77
C SER A 170 -3.31 -18.75 -13.65
N LYS A 171 -3.60 -18.25 -12.43
CA LYS A 171 -3.99 -16.85 -12.17
C LYS A 171 -2.96 -15.85 -12.69
N TYR A 172 -1.68 -16.15 -12.52
CA TYR A 172 -0.57 -15.27 -12.89
C TYR A 172 0.11 -15.64 -14.21
N GLU A 173 -0.42 -16.61 -14.95
CA GLU A 173 0.13 -17.08 -16.23
C GLU A 173 1.63 -17.46 -16.10
N LEU A 174 1.99 -18.12 -15.01
CA LEU A 174 3.35 -18.56 -14.75
C LEU A 174 3.65 -19.90 -15.43
N PRO A 175 4.94 -20.22 -15.72
CA PRO A 175 5.33 -21.56 -16.16
C PRO A 175 4.85 -22.64 -15.19
N ASN A 176 4.30 -23.73 -15.72
CA ASN A 176 3.76 -24.82 -14.88
C ASN A 176 4.88 -25.69 -14.30
N ILE A 177 5.50 -25.21 -13.24
CA ILE A 177 6.58 -25.91 -12.55
C ILE A 177 6.11 -27.17 -11.82
N ILE A 178 4.81 -27.33 -11.57
CA ILE A 178 4.28 -28.46 -10.80
C ILE A 178 4.21 -29.72 -11.67
N ASP A 179 3.63 -29.59 -12.85
CA ASP A 179 3.34 -30.72 -13.70
C ASP A 179 4.36 -30.87 -14.87
N GLU A 180 5.17 -29.84 -15.09
CA GLU A 180 6.20 -29.83 -16.14
C GLU A 180 7.61 -29.79 -15.54
N ASN A 181 8.59 -30.33 -16.29
CA ASN A 181 9.99 -30.27 -15.89
C ASN A 181 10.63 -29.00 -16.46
N VAL A 182 10.45 -27.91 -15.77
CA VAL A 182 10.99 -26.59 -16.17
C VAL A 182 12.40 -26.42 -15.62
N ALA A 183 13.38 -26.36 -16.50
CA ALA A 183 14.78 -26.19 -16.14
C ALA A 183 15.07 -24.72 -15.78
N MET A 184 15.04 -24.37 -14.50
CA MET A 184 15.45 -23.05 -14.00
C MET A 184 15.99 -23.16 -12.58
N SER A 185 16.74 -22.16 -12.12
CA SER A 185 17.17 -22.07 -10.74
C SER A 185 16.10 -21.46 -9.83
N ARG A 186 16.19 -21.74 -8.51
CA ARG A 186 15.30 -21.14 -7.50
C ARG A 186 15.33 -19.60 -7.54
N ILE A 187 16.49 -19.02 -7.83
CA ILE A 187 16.64 -17.55 -7.93
C ILE A 187 15.89 -17.01 -9.15
N GLN A 188 16.02 -17.67 -10.30
CA GLN A 188 15.29 -17.30 -11.51
C GLN A 188 13.78 -17.40 -11.30
N TRP A 189 13.31 -18.51 -10.70
CA TRP A 189 11.91 -18.68 -10.36
C TRP A 189 11.37 -17.55 -9.49
N LYS A 190 12.05 -17.23 -8.37
CA LYS A 190 11.66 -16.12 -7.50
C LYS A 190 11.57 -14.78 -8.23
N LYS A 191 12.50 -14.50 -9.17
CA LYS A 191 12.48 -13.28 -9.98
C LYS A 191 11.27 -13.25 -10.92
N ILE A 192 10.98 -14.36 -11.59
CA ILE A 192 9.81 -14.51 -12.49
C ILE A 192 8.53 -14.28 -11.69
N VAL A 193 8.34 -15.00 -10.58
CA VAL A 193 7.16 -14.85 -9.72
C VAL A 193 6.97 -13.40 -9.29
N LYS A 194 8.01 -12.76 -8.73
CA LYS A 194 7.91 -11.38 -8.25
C LYS A 194 7.56 -10.41 -9.39
N LYS A 195 8.16 -10.58 -10.56
CA LYS A 195 7.92 -9.75 -11.73
C LYS A 195 6.47 -9.91 -12.22
N THR A 196 6.06 -11.14 -12.48
CA THR A 196 4.74 -11.43 -13.06
C THR A 196 3.60 -11.06 -12.12
N VAL A 197 3.73 -11.35 -10.81
CA VAL A 197 2.74 -10.91 -9.80
C VAL A 197 2.69 -9.40 -9.71
N GLY A 198 3.84 -8.71 -9.79
CA GLY A 198 3.90 -7.24 -9.80
C GLY A 198 3.21 -6.62 -11.02
N GLU A 199 3.44 -7.16 -12.21
CA GLU A 199 2.79 -6.72 -13.45
C GLU A 199 1.27 -6.95 -13.41
N HIS A 200 0.84 -8.11 -12.94
CA HIS A 200 -0.58 -8.41 -12.73
C HIS A 200 -1.22 -7.45 -11.73
N SER A 201 -0.55 -7.20 -10.60
CA SER A 201 -1.00 -6.24 -9.59
C SER A 201 -1.12 -4.82 -10.17
N GLY A 202 -0.14 -4.39 -10.96
CA GLY A 202 -0.17 -3.10 -11.65
C GLY A 202 -1.39 -2.95 -12.56
N LYS A 203 -1.68 -3.95 -13.38
CA LYS A 203 -2.87 -3.96 -14.26
C LYS A 203 -4.18 -3.87 -13.44
N LEU A 204 -4.28 -4.61 -12.34
CA LEU A 204 -5.46 -4.56 -11.46
C LEU A 204 -5.62 -3.20 -10.77
N LEU A 205 -4.53 -2.55 -10.38
CA LEU A 205 -4.56 -1.21 -9.78
C LEU A 205 -5.05 -0.17 -10.79
N LEU A 206 -4.56 -0.21 -12.03
CA LEU A 206 -5.00 0.68 -13.10
C LEU A 206 -6.51 0.53 -13.37
N ALA A 207 -7.01 -0.70 -13.49
CA ALA A 207 -8.45 -0.95 -13.64
C ALA A 207 -9.29 -0.44 -12.46
N LYS A 208 -8.74 -0.49 -11.23
CA LYS A 208 -9.41 0.09 -10.06
C LYS A 208 -9.40 1.63 -10.06
N PHE A 209 -8.40 2.28 -10.61
CA PHE A 209 -8.36 3.75 -10.70
C PHE A 209 -9.51 4.32 -11.53
N GLU A 210 -9.94 3.61 -12.57
CA GLU A 210 -11.10 4.01 -13.40
C GLU A 210 -12.39 4.14 -12.58
N GLN A 211 -12.51 3.41 -11.48
CA GLN A 211 -13.67 3.45 -10.58
C GLN A 211 -13.67 4.68 -9.66
N TYR A 212 -12.52 5.34 -9.49
CA TYR A 212 -12.39 6.51 -8.63
C TYR A 212 -12.30 7.79 -9.47
N SER A 213 -13.38 8.58 -9.51
CA SER A 213 -13.46 9.80 -10.31
C SER A 213 -12.29 10.78 -10.10
N LYS A 214 -11.73 10.86 -8.88
CA LYS A 214 -10.57 11.71 -8.59
C LYS A 214 -9.24 11.16 -9.10
N LEU A 215 -9.12 9.85 -9.27
CA LEU A 215 -7.88 9.20 -9.69
C LEU A 215 -7.82 8.96 -11.19
N ARG A 216 -9.00 8.85 -11.85
CA ARG A 216 -9.13 8.56 -13.29
C ARG A 216 -8.34 9.52 -14.17
N ASP A 217 -8.43 10.83 -13.85
CA ASP A 217 -7.81 11.88 -14.63
C ASP A 217 -6.48 12.35 -14.05
N GLY A 218 -5.94 11.60 -13.08
CA GLY A 218 -4.72 11.95 -12.37
C GLY A 218 -3.47 11.28 -12.95
N PRO A 219 -2.29 11.79 -12.59
CA PRO A 219 -1.01 11.27 -13.08
C PRO A 219 -0.69 9.83 -12.65
N LEU A 220 -1.53 9.21 -11.82
CA LEU A 220 -1.36 7.82 -11.36
C LEU A 220 -1.68 6.78 -12.44
N MET A 221 -2.48 7.16 -13.45
CA MET A 221 -2.92 6.24 -14.50
C MET A 221 -1.78 5.70 -15.38
N GLU A 222 -0.66 6.40 -15.43
CA GLU A 222 0.46 6.03 -16.31
C GLU A 222 1.48 5.09 -15.66
N ASP A 223 1.48 4.95 -14.35
CA ASP A 223 2.67 4.49 -13.61
C ASP A 223 2.63 3.05 -13.07
N GLY A 224 1.49 2.40 -13.04
CA GLY A 224 1.36 1.03 -12.50
C GLY A 224 1.91 0.88 -11.08
N LEU A 225 2.44 -0.31 -10.75
CA LEU A 225 3.01 -0.63 -9.44
C LEU A 225 4.53 -0.37 -9.41
N SER A 226 4.95 0.84 -9.04
CA SER A 226 6.37 1.18 -8.90
C SER A 226 6.61 2.20 -7.79
N LEU A 227 7.70 2.03 -7.04
CA LEU A 227 8.12 3.01 -6.04
C LEU A 227 8.52 4.32 -6.73
N LYS A 228 7.82 5.42 -6.43
CA LYS A 228 8.03 6.69 -7.10
C LYS A 228 9.33 7.37 -6.66
N PRO A 229 10.05 8.05 -7.60
CA PRO A 229 11.34 8.68 -7.31
C PRO A 229 11.28 9.72 -6.17
N TYR A 230 10.21 10.51 -6.09
CA TYR A 230 10.07 11.55 -5.08
C TYR A 230 10.11 11.02 -3.63
N LEU A 231 9.71 9.74 -3.42
CA LEU A 231 9.75 9.08 -2.10
C LEU A 231 11.19 8.90 -1.58
N LYS A 232 12.16 8.86 -2.49
CA LYS A 232 13.60 8.74 -2.18
C LYS A 232 14.29 10.09 -2.15
N ASN A 233 13.87 11.02 -3.00
CA ASN A 233 14.62 12.21 -3.34
C ASN A 233 14.16 13.45 -2.57
N LEU A 234 12.93 13.43 -2.03
CA LEU A 234 12.40 14.54 -1.26
C LEU A 234 12.49 14.30 0.24
N LYS A 235 12.45 15.40 1.01
CA LYS A 235 12.27 15.35 2.47
C LYS A 235 10.90 14.79 2.79
N LEU A 236 10.74 14.20 3.98
CA LEU A 236 9.50 13.57 4.42
C LEU A 236 8.26 14.45 4.20
N CYS A 237 8.29 15.70 4.65
CA CYS A 237 7.17 16.63 4.48
C CYS A 237 6.90 16.99 3.01
N GLU A 238 7.93 17.05 2.19
CA GLU A 238 7.82 17.33 0.75
C GLU A 238 7.24 16.12 0.01
N ALA A 239 7.71 14.92 0.33
CA ALA A 239 7.19 13.68 -0.24
C ALA A 239 5.69 13.47 0.10
N ARG A 240 5.27 13.80 1.32
CA ARG A 240 3.85 13.80 1.72
C ARG A 240 3.01 14.81 0.93
N THR A 241 3.56 15.99 0.69
CA THR A 241 2.91 17.01 -0.15
C THR A 241 2.83 16.53 -1.58
N MET A 242 3.90 15.96 -2.14
CA MET A 242 3.92 15.43 -3.51
C MET A 242 2.90 14.29 -3.69
N PHE A 243 2.79 13.38 -2.71
CA PHE A 243 1.74 12.36 -2.71
C PHE A 243 0.33 13.00 -2.84
N ARG A 244 0.04 14.04 -2.05
CA ARG A 244 -1.28 14.72 -2.11
C ARG A 244 -1.49 15.42 -3.46
N ILE A 245 -0.44 15.98 -4.05
CA ILE A 245 -0.51 16.58 -5.39
C ILE A 245 -0.84 15.49 -6.42
N ARG A 246 -0.13 14.39 -6.44
CA ARG A 246 -0.33 13.29 -7.41
C ARG A 246 -1.68 12.61 -7.27
N THR A 247 -2.20 12.51 -6.06
CA THR A 247 -3.51 11.90 -5.78
C THR A 247 -4.69 12.88 -5.84
N LEU A 248 -4.47 14.13 -6.27
CA LEU A 248 -5.46 15.21 -6.31
C LEU A 248 -6.13 15.47 -4.95
N MET A 249 -5.38 15.32 -3.86
CA MET A 249 -5.85 15.47 -2.48
C MET A 249 -5.39 16.76 -1.80
N MET A 250 -4.85 17.70 -2.56
CA MET A 250 -4.55 19.02 -2.01
C MET A 250 -5.84 19.71 -1.54
N PRO A 251 -5.78 20.54 -0.48
CA PRO A 251 -6.95 21.18 0.11
C PRO A 251 -7.51 22.32 -0.76
N ALA A 252 -7.88 22.00 -2.01
CA ALA A 252 -8.66 22.89 -2.87
C ALA A 252 -10.14 22.85 -2.45
N LYS A 253 -10.84 23.97 -2.52
CA LYS A 253 -12.25 24.07 -2.08
C LYS A 253 -13.15 23.08 -2.81
N PHE A 254 -12.94 22.84 -4.10
CA PHE A 254 -13.68 21.85 -4.87
C PHE A 254 -13.47 20.41 -4.36
N ASN A 255 -12.31 20.11 -3.80
CA ASN A 255 -12.05 18.80 -3.21
C ASN A 255 -12.83 18.57 -1.91
N MET A 256 -13.29 19.64 -1.26
CA MET A 256 -14.08 19.64 -0.03
C MET A 256 -15.60 19.75 -0.29
N LYS A 257 -16.04 19.59 -1.52
CA LYS A 257 -17.45 19.74 -1.94
C LYS A 257 -18.47 18.89 -1.15
N ASN A 258 -18.01 17.80 -0.54
CA ASN A 258 -18.84 16.93 0.29
C ASN A 258 -18.80 17.31 1.78
N ASP A 259 -18.02 18.32 2.17
CA ASP A 259 -18.01 18.84 3.55
C ASP A 259 -19.18 19.81 3.70
N PRO A 260 -20.08 19.58 4.66
CA PRO A 260 -21.27 20.43 4.87
C PRO A 260 -20.94 21.91 5.15
N ARG A 261 -19.72 22.20 5.57
CA ARG A 261 -19.23 23.56 5.81
C ARG A 261 -18.99 24.35 4.52
N PHE A 262 -18.89 23.66 3.38
CA PHE A 262 -18.63 24.24 2.07
C PHE A 262 -19.87 24.17 1.19
N ALA A 263 -20.75 25.17 1.27
CA ALA A 263 -21.88 25.32 0.34
C ALA A 263 -21.36 25.49 -1.10
N SER A 264 -22.20 25.17 -2.09
CA SER A 264 -21.83 25.14 -3.52
C SER A 264 -21.26 26.46 -4.08
N ASN A 265 -21.67 27.60 -3.51
CA ASN A 265 -21.15 28.92 -3.86
C ASN A 265 -19.73 29.19 -3.33
N LEU A 266 -19.23 28.38 -2.38
CA LEU A 266 -17.91 28.54 -1.77
C LEU A 266 -16.79 27.76 -2.49
N TRP A 267 -17.11 27.06 -3.59
CA TRP A 267 -16.11 26.30 -4.35
C TRP A 267 -15.27 27.14 -5.30
N LYS A 268 -15.45 28.46 -5.25
CA LYS A 268 -14.72 29.39 -6.10
C LYS A 268 -13.42 29.86 -5.44
N CYS A 269 -12.43 30.10 -6.27
CA CYS A 269 -11.18 30.74 -5.88
C CYS A 269 -11.46 32.17 -5.41
N ASP A 270 -10.97 32.55 -4.24
CA ASP A 270 -11.18 33.89 -3.68
C ASP A 270 -10.62 35.00 -4.56
N SER A 271 -9.53 34.69 -5.30
CA SER A 271 -8.79 35.70 -6.08
C SER A 271 -9.35 35.89 -7.50
N CYS A 272 -9.84 34.84 -8.20
CA CYS A 272 -10.27 34.94 -9.59
C CYS A 272 -11.68 34.39 -9.87
N GLN A 273 -12.40 33.95 -8.84
CA GLN A 273 -13.78 33.47 -8.89
C GLN A 273 -14.04 32.23 -9.80
N ARG A 274 -12.98 31.59 -10.33
CA ARG A 274 -13.09 30.29 -11.02
C ARG A 274 -13.23 29.14 -10.03
N ILE A 275 -13.70 27.98 -10.49
CA ILE A 275 -13.78 26.77 -9.65
C ILE A 275 -12.39 26.47 -9.06
N ASP A 276 -12.31 26.37 -7.75
CA ASP A 276 -11.08 26.15 -7.00
C ASP A 276 -10.72 24.67 -6.95
N SER A 277 -10.30 24.12 -8.10
CA SER A 277 -9.74 22.78 -8.22
C SER A 277 -8.22 22.81 -8.08
N GLN A 278 -7.61 21.65 -7.86
CA GLN A 278 -6.15 21.57 -7.83
C GLN A 278 -5.51 21.99 -9.16
N SER A 279 -6.10 21.62 -10.29
CA SER A 279 -5.65 22.06 -11.61
C SER A 279 -5.79 23.59 -11.75
N HIS A 280 -6.88 24.19 -11.23
CA HIS A 280 -7.01 25.64 -11.20
C HIS A 280 -5.91 26.30 -10.35
N ILE A 281 -5.59 25.75 -9.17
CA ILE A 281 -4.52 26.29 -8.33
C ILE A 281 -3.20 26.38 -9.12
N LEU A 282 -2.88 25.33 -9.89
CA LEU A 282 -1.67 25.30 -10.71
C LEU A 282 -1.66 26.41 -11.79
N TRP A 283 -2.82 26.76 -12.36
CA TRP A 283 -2.92 27.71 -13.46
C TRP A 283 -3.61 29.03 -13.08
N CYS A 284 -3.89 29.27 -11.80
CA CYS A 284 -4.53 30.51 -11.35
C CYS A 284 -3.68 31.73 -11.71
N PRO A 285 -4.27 32.76 -12.38
CA PRO A 285 -3.54 33.98 -12.73
C PRO A 285 -2.96 34.73 -11.52
N PHE A 286 -3.66 34.70 -10.38
CA PHE A 286 -3.20 35.35 -9.15
C PHE A 286 -1.90 34.76 -8.63
N PHE A 287 -1.67 33.46 -8.81
CA PHE A 287 -0.45 32.78 -8.38
C PHE A 287 0.59 32.65 -9.51
N ALA A 288 0.38 33.28 -10.67
CA ALA A 288 1.31 33.24 -11.78
C ALA A 288 2.73 33.68 -11.40
N PRO A 289 2.95 34.77 -10.63
CA PRO A 289 4.29 35.18 -10.22
C PRO A 289 5.06 34.13 -9.43
N LEU A 290 4.37 33.25 -8.70
CA LEU A 290 5.02 32.18 -7.93
C LEU A 290 5.56 31.04 -8.81
N ARG A 291 5.12 30.97 -10.07
CA ARG A 291 5.59 29.99 -11.07
C ARG A 291 6.81 30.46 -11.85
N GLU A 292 7.08 31.75 -11.86
CA GLU A 292 8.20 32.32 -12.61
C GLU A 292 9.52 31.69 -12.14
N GLY A 293 10.31 31.18 -13.09
CA GLY A 293 11.57 30.49 -12.83
C GLY A 293 11.44 29.06 -12.23
N LYS A 294 10.22 28.48 -12.14
CA LYS A 294 10.00 27.13 -11.63
C LYS A 294 9.60 26.17 -12.75
N ASP A 295 10.21 24.99 -12.72
CA ASP A 295 9.81 23.88 -13.57
C ASP A 295 8.72 23.05 -12.87
N VAL A 296 7.47 23.19 -13.32
CA VAL A 296 6.33 22.44 -12.77
C VAL A 296 6.38 20.94 -13.04
N GLN A 297 7.31 20.47 -13.88
CA GLN A 297 7.59 19.04 -14.07
C GLN A 297 8.63 18.54 -13.05
N ASN A 298 9.34 19.43 -12.38
CA ASN A 298 10.25 19.07 -11.31
C ASN A 298 9.50 18.92 -9.99
N ASP A 299 9.58 17.75 -9.37
CA ASP A 299 8.88 17.43 -8.13
C ASP A 299 9.11 18.44 -7.00
N LYS A 300 10.36 18.91 -6.84
CA LYS A 300 10.75 19.86 -5.80
C LYS A 300 10.16 21.24 -6.04
N ASP A 301 10.24 21.75 -7.27
CA ASP A 301 9.70 23.04 -7.66
C ASP A 301 8.17 23.05 -7.54
N LEU A 302 7.53 21.96 -7.94
CA LEU A 302 6.10 21.79 -7.82
C LEU A 302 5.64 21.79 -6.36
N VAL A 303 6.32 21.05 -5.50
CA VAL A 303 6.04 21.05 -4.05
C VAL A 303 6.23 22.42 -3.44
N GLU A 304 7.32 23.13 -3.76
CA GLU A 304 7.58 24.47 -3.26
C GLU A 304 6.52 25.47 -3.72
N TYR A 305 6.10 25.37 -4.99
CA TYR A 305 5.01 26.19 -5.52
C TYR A 305 3.72 26.00 -4.70
N PHE A 306 3.28 24.75 -4.55
CA PHE A 306 2.06 24.48 -3.80
C PHE A 306 2.15 24.93 -2.34
N LYS A 307 3.26 24.73 -1.65
CA LYS A 307 3.46 25.24 -0.29
C LYS A 307 3.26 26.75 -0.22
N LYS A 308 3.92 27.52 -1.09
CA LYS A 308 3.78 28.99 -1.13
C LYS A 308 2.33 29.43 -1.40
N VAL A 309 1.63 28.74 -2.30
CA VAL A 309 0.23 29.04 -2.58
C VAL A 309 -0.64 28.84 -1.33
N PHE A 310 -0.45 27.72 -0.62
CA PHE A 310 -1.24 27.46 0.58
C PHE A 310 -0.89 28.38 1.75
N ASP A 311 0.37 28.77 1.93
CA ASP A 311 0.78 29.77 2.91
C ASP A 311 0.10 31.14 2.67
N ILE A 312 0.00 31.57 1.39
CA ILE A 312 -0.71 32.79 1.03
C ILE A 312 -2.20 32.65 1.29
N ARG A 313 -2.82 31.55 0.93
CA ARG A 313 -4.24 31.30 1.17
C ARG A 313 -4.59 31.32 2.67
N GLU A 314 -3.77 30.71 3.49
CA GLU A 314 -3.97 30.71 4.95
C GLU A 314 -3.87 32.13 5.53
N LYS A 315 -2.95 32.96 5.03
CA LYS A 315 -2.88 34.38 5.44
C LYS A 315 -4.13 35.15 5.01
N MET A 316 -4.57 35.01 3.77
CA MET A 316 -5.79 35.66 3.28
C MET A 316 -7.04 35.24 4.05
N GLU A 317 -7.13 33.98 4.49
CA GLU A 317 -8.23 33.49 5.29
C GLU A 317 -8.21 34.08 6.71
N LYS A 318 -7.06 34.15 7.35
CA LYS A 318 -6.88 34.83 8.65
C LYS A 318 -7.27 36.30 8.61
N GLU A 319 -6.78 37.04 7.61
CA GLU A 319 -7.12 38.46 7.41
C GLU A 319 -8.63 38.69 7.23
N LYS A 320 -9.33 37.79 6.49
CA LYS A 320 -10.79 37.81 6.35
C LYS A 320 -11.51 37.62 7.69
N ILE A 321 -11.07 36.65 8.50
CA ILE A 321 -11.66 36.39 9.82
C ILE A 321 -11.48 37.58 10.72
N GLU A 322 -10.27 38.16 10.78
CA GLU A 322 -9.99 39.34 11.58
C GLU A 322 -10.81 40.57 11.16
N SER A 323 -10.98 40.78 9.86
CA SER A 323 -11.80 41.88 9.33
C SER A 323 -13.28 41.70 9.67
N CYS A 324 -13.80 40.47 9.67
CA CYS A 324 -15.17 40.18 10.07
C CYS A 324 -15.39 40.41 11.58
N MET A 325 -14.41 40.06 12.42
CA MET A 325 -14.49 40.30 13.86
C MET A 325 -14.44 41.79 14.26
N ASN A 326 -13.62 42.56 13.56
CA ASN A 326 -13.45 43.98 13.81
C ASN A 326 -14.55 44.86 13.17
N GLY A 327 -15.30 44.36 12.20
CA GLY A 327 -16.43 45.05 11.57
C GLY A 327 -17.79 44.81 12.20
N SER A 328 -17.85 44.04 13.28
CA SER A 328 -19.10 43.75 14.06
C SER A 328 -19.21 44.54 15.36
N SER A 329 -18.43 45.62 15.53
CA SER A 329 -18.49 46.55 16.65
C SER A 329 -19.24 47.85 16.30
#